data_4b03eda05e820799b290c59a96461afa
#
_entry.id   4b03eda05e820799b290c59a96461afa
#
_cell.length_a   1.000
_cell.length_b   1.000
_cell.length_c   1.000
_cell.angle_alpha   90.00
_cell.angle_beta   90.00
_cell.angle_gamma   90.00
#
_symmetry.space_group_name_H-M   'P 1'
#
loop_
_entity.id
_entity.type
_entity.pdbx_description
1 polymer ?
#
loop_
_entity_poly.entity_id
_entity_poly.type
_entity_poly.pdbx_seq_one_letter_code
_entity_poly.pdbx_strand_id
1 'polypeptide(L)'
;MKKIKFLLMSVVASVLVSCGTTKTVPITGRQQSLMVSDGEVLSLSTQQYQEFMKTAKLSTNATNTAMVKRVGERLATAVTNYLRSAGMSEDLQYYKWQFNLVQNNQVNAWCMPGGLICVYEGLLPVTQNEASLAIVLGHEIAHAVARHSAEQMSTQMKQQYGLQIGTAIAGAVGVGATAQSIGQWALSQQFNFKNLKYSRNHESEADHLGLIFAAMAGYDPQVAVSFWQRMAAKNGNSQQNDLYSDHPSDATRIKQIQEWMPEALRYYTPPTTTTTTTTTAKKATTTKKTTTKKTTTKKK
;
A
#
# COMPACT_ATOMS: atom_id res chain seq x y z
N MET A 1 -47.98 30.60 13.55
CA MET A 1 -46.84 30.93 12.67
C MET A 1 -45.47 30.63 13.28
N LYS A 2 -45.22 30.89 14.57
CA LYS A 2 -43.92 30.56 15.22
C LYS A 2 -43.59 29.05 15.27
N LYS A 3 -44.60 28.15 15.51
CA LYS A 3 -44.43 26.72 15.56
C LYS A 3 -44.09 26.07 14.19
N ILE A 4 -44.62 26.62 13.11
CA ILE A 4 -44.34 26.16 11.74
C ILE A 4 -42.91 26.50 11.32
N LYS A 5 -42.42 27.70 11.72
CA LYS A 5 -41.03 28.09 11.47
C LYS A 5 -40.01 27.23 12.19
N PHE A 6 -40.34 26.78 13.42
CA PHE A 6 -39.48 25.84 14.18
C PHE A 6 -39.45 24.45 13.55
N LEU A 7 -40.60 23.97 13.04
CA LEU A 7 -40.66 22.67 12.35
C LEU A 7 -39.87 22.65 11.03
N LEU A 8 -39.97 23.75 10.25
CA LEU A 8 -39.19 23.90 9.02
C LEU A 8 -37.66 23.98 9.31
N MET A 9 -37.26 24.66 10.38
CA MET A 9 -35.86 24.77 10.76
C MET A 9 -35.29 23.43 11.26
N SER A 10 -36.10 22.61 11.95
CA SER A 10 -35.69 21.24 12.37
C SER A 10 -35.60 20.28 11.20
N VAL A 11 -36.44 20.40 10.17
CA VAL A 11 -36.38 19.58 8.96
C VAL A 11 -35.14 19.94 8.11
N VAL A 12 -34.79 21.22 8.00
CA VAL A 12 -33.58 21.66 7.29
C VAL A 12 -32.30 21.20 8.02
N ALA A 13 -32.28 21.22 9.37
CA ALA A 13 -31.16 20.69 10.14
C ALA A 13 -31.00 19.16 9.99
N SER A 14 -32.09 18.41 9.80
CA SER A 14 -32.04 16.95 9.61
C SER A 14 -31.56 16.54 8.22
N VAL A 15 -31.73 17.36 7.20
CA VAL A 15 -31.29 17.07 5.81
C VAL A 15 -29.78 17.30 5.63
N LEU A 16 -29.14 18.08 6.50
CA LEU A 16 -27.70 18.35 6.40
C LEU A 16 -26.80 17.21 6.94
N VAL A 17 -27.36 16.18 7.57
CA VAL A 17 -26.59 15.10 8.21
C VAL A 17 -26.35 13.90 7.29
N SER A 18 -26.94 13.85 6.08
CA SER A 18 -26.93 12.67 5.21
C SER A 18 -26.08 12.78 3.95
N CYS A 19 -25.02 13.57 3.91
CA CYS A 19 -24.16 13.70 2.73
C CYS A 19 -22.84 12.93 2.86
N GLY A 20 -22.89 11.63 3.06
CA GLY A 20 -21.68 10.82 3.03
C GLY A 20 -21.91 9.38 3.56
N THR A 21 -21.16 8.44 3.03
CA THR A 21 -21.10 7.08 3.56
C THR A 21 -20.03 7.01 4.63
N THR A 22 -20.37 6.45 5.81
CA THR A 22 -19.37 6.19 6.85
C THR A 22 -18.69 4.85 6.54
N LYS A 23 -17.36 4.85 6.49
CA LYS A 23 -16.52 3.66 6.34
C LYS A 23 -15.55 3.55 7.50
N THR A 24 -15.19 2.32 7.85
CA THR A 24 -14.20 2.04 8.89
C THR A 24 -12.89 1.63 8.25
N VAL A 25 -11.78 2.25 8.66
CA VAL A 25 -10.44 1.84 8.25
C VAL A 25 -10.09 0.54 8.96
N PRO A 26 -9.61 -0.49 8.25
CA PRO A 26 -9.21 -1.74 8.87
C PRO A 26 -8.03 -1.52 9.84
N ILE A 27 -7.88 -2.38 10.83
CA ILE A 27 -6.84 -2.35 11.88
C ILE A 27 -7.03 -1.17 12.83
N THR A 28 -6.99 0.07 12.34
CA THR A 28 -7.09 1.27 13.19
C THR A 28 -8.50 1.52 13.72
N GLY A 29 -9.53 1.02 13.04
CA GLY A 29 -10.93 1.25 13.41
C GLY A 29 -11.42 2.69 13.21
N ARG A 30 -10.59 3.56 12.60
CA ARG A 30 -10.93 4.96 12.36
C ARG A 30 -12.13 5.08 11.43
N GLN A 31 -13.05 5.98 11.78
CA GLN A 31 -14.22 6.28 10.95
C GLN A 31 -13.92 7.36 9.92
N GLN A 32 -14.39 7.15 8.70
CA GLN A 32 -14.28 8.10 7.58
C GLN A 32 -15.66 8.47 7.07
N SER A 33 -15.85 9.73 6.69
CA SER A 33 -17.06 10.21 6.01
C SER A 33 -16.74 10.54 4.57
N LEU A 34 -17.20 9.68 3.64
CA LEU A 34 -16.89 9.76 2.22
C LEU A 34 -18.08 10.29 1.44
N MET A 35 -17.85 11.26 0.54
CA MET A 35 -18.85 11.81 -0.42
C MET A 35 -18.85 11.03 -1.74
N VAL A 36 -17.87 10.15 -1.94
CA VAL A 36 -17.69 9.36 -3.15
C VAL A 36 -17.74 7.88 -2.81
N SER A 37 -18.29 7.07 -3.69
CA SER A 37 -18.32 5.61 -3.54
C SER A 37 -17.02 4.96 -4.01
N ASP A 38 -16.70 3.78 -3.49
CA ASP A 38 -15.54 3.00 -3.92
C ASP A 38 -15.58 2.72 -5.44
N GLY A 39 -16.77 2.49 -6.02
CA GLY A 39 -16.94 2.24 -7.45
C GLY A 39 -16.61 3.45 -8.32
N GLU A 40 -17.03 4.65 -7.92
CA GLU A 40 -16.74 5.91 -8.62
C GLU A 40 -15.25 6.23 -8.58
N VAL A 41 -14.64 6.08 -7.41
CA VAL A 41 -13.19 6.29 -7.22
C VAL A 41 -12.39 5.29 -8.05
N LEU A 42 -12.79 4.01 -8.08
CA LEU A 42 -12.14 2.98 -8.90
C LEU A 42 -12.26 3.29 -10.40
N SER A 43 -13.42 3.75 -10.85
CA SER A 43 -13.62 4.09 -12.26
C SER A 43 -12.69 5.22 -12.70
N LEU A 44 -12.63 6.31 -11.95
CA LEU A 44 -11.76 7.45 -12.21
C LEU A 44 -10.28 7.07 -12.11
N SER A 45 -9.91 6.31 -11.11
CA SER A 45 -8.56 5.80 -10.90
C SER A 45 -8.11 4.93 -12.07
N THR A 46 -8.95 4.00 -12.52
CA THR A 46 -8.65 3.12 -13.64
C THR A 46 -8.41 3.93 -14.92
N GLN A 47 -9.22 4.95 -15.17
CA GLN A 47 -9.05 5.83 -16.32
C GLN A 47 -7.71 6.59 -16.26
N GLN A 48 -7.39 7.20 -15.13
CA GLN A 48 -6.12 7.94 -14.96
C GLN A 48 -4.90 7.00 -15.05
N TYR A 49 -5.01 5.79 -14.51
CA TYR A 49 -3.95 4.80 -14.62
C TYR A 49 -3.71 4.35 -16.06
N GLN A 50 -4.77 4.07 -16.81
CA GLN A 50 -4.68 3.70 -18.22
C GLN A 50 -4.05 4.83 -19.04
N GLU A 51 -4.42 6.08 -18.77
CA GLU A 51 -3.82 7.22 -19.45
C GLU A 51 -2.32 7.36 -19.16
N PHE A 52 -1.93 7.20 -17.90
CA PHE A 52 -0.52 7.16 -17.52
C PHE A 52 0.24 6.03 -18.25
N MET A 53 -0.35 4.83 -18.29
CA MET A 53 0.30 3.66 -18.91
C MET A 53 0.49 3.76 -20.42
N LYS A 54 -0.23 4.63 -21.13
CA LYS A 54 -0.01 4.89 -22.57
C LYS A 54 1.36 5.52 -22.84
N THR A 55 1.88 6.29 -21.90
CA THR A 55 3.15 7.02 -22.03
C THR A 55 4.27 6.46 -21.19
N ALA A 56 3.94 5.65 -20.17
CA ALA A 56 4.92 5.05 -19.27
C ALA A 56 5.79 4.02 -19.99
N LYS A 57 7.10 4.12 -19.84
CA LYS A 57 8.04 3.12 -20.32
C LYS A 57 8.25 2.06 -19.26
N LEU A 58 7.75 0.85 -19.48
CA LEU A 58 8.00 -0.27 -18.60
C LEU A 58 9.49 -0.63 -18.56
N SER A 59 9.96 -1.06 -17.38
CA SER A 59 11.31 -1.56 -17.23
C SER A 59 11.57 -2.78 -18.11
N THR A 60 12.73 -2.80 -18.74
CA THR A 60 13.25 -3.97 -19.47
C THR A 60 14.07 -4.90 -18.58
N ASN A 61 14.33 -4.53 -17.33
CA ASN A 61 15.03 -5.36 -16.35
C ASN A 61 14.10 -6.44 -15.79
N ALA A 62 14.17 -7.64 -16.37
CA ALA A 62 13.32 -8.76 -16.02
C ALA A 62 13.45 -9.17 -14.54
N THR A 63 14.66 -9.14 -13.98
CA THR A 63 14.93 -9.51 -12.58
C THR A 63 14.25 -8.55 -11.63
N ASN A 64 14.41 -7.24 -11.84
CA ASN A 64 13.80 -6.21 -11.01
C ASN A 64 12.28 -6.20 -11.15
N THR A 65 11.77 -6.39 -12.37
CA THR A 65 10.33 -6.50 -12.63
C THR A 65 9.73 -7.70 -11.90
N ALA A 66 10.39 -8.86 -11.94
CA ALA A 66 9.95 -10.05 -11.22
C ALA A 66 9.98 -9.84 -9.69
N MET A 67 10.99 -9.14 -9.17
CA MET A 67 11.07 -8.79 -7.75
C MET A 67 9.89 -7.89 -7.32
N VAL A 68 9.61 -6.81 -8.06
CA VAL A 68 8.50 -5.89 -7.74
C VAL A 68 7.17 -6.61 -7.76
N LYS A 69 6.91 -7.45 -8.78
CA LYS A 69 5.69 -8.26 -8.87
C LYS A 69 5.58 -9.23 -7.69
N ARG A 70 6.62 -9.99 -7.39
CA ARG A 70 6.62 -10.96 -6.29
C ARG A 70 6.33 -10.30 -4.94
N VAL A 71 6.98 -9.18 -4.65
CA VAL A 71 6.76 -8.44 -3.40
C VAL A 71 5.32 -7.92 -3.34
N GLY A 72 4.85 -7.31 -4.42
CA GLY A 72 3.50 -6.77 -4.50
C GLY A 72 2.42 -7.86 -4.37
N GLU A 73 2.55 -8.97 -5.08
CA GLU A 73 1.61 -10.10 -5.04
C GLU A 73 1.53 -10.75 -3.64
N ARG A 74 2.66 -10.85 -2.94
CA ARG A 74 2.66 -11.34 -1.55
C ARG A 74 1.92 -10.40 -0.62
N LEU A 75 2.15 -9.08 -0.73
CA LEU A 75 1.41 -8.07 0.02
C LEU A 75 -0.08 -8.11 -0.30
N ALA A 76 -0.46 -8.12 -1.58
CA ALA A 76 -1.85 -8.20 -2.02
C ALA A 76 -2.55 -9.44 -1.47
N THR A 77 -1.87 -10.59 -1.48
CA THR A 77 -2.39 -11.84 -0.91
C THR A 77 -2.62 -11.71 0.60
N ALA A 78 -1.65 -11.19 1.34
CA ALA A 78 -1.75 -11.00 2.78
C ALA A 78 -2.91 -10.05 3.15
N VAL A 79 -3.00 -8.91 2.48
CA VAL A 79 -4.07 -7.92 2.67
C VAL A 79 -5.45 -8.50 2.31
N THR A 80 -5.56 -9.22 1.19
CA THR A 80 -6.80 -9.87 0.78
C THR A 80 -7.28 -10.89 1.82
N ASN A 81 -6.36 -11.70 2.36
CA ASN A 81 -6.68 -12.67 3.39
C ASN A 81 -7.10 -11.99 4.71
N TYR A 82 -6.40 -10.92 5.07
CA TYR A 82 -6.76 -10.14 6.25
C TYR A 82 -8.17 -9.53 6.11
N LEU A 83 -8.48 -8.85 4.99
CA LEU A 83 -9.79 -8.24 4.77
C LEU A 83 -10.93 -9.28 4.80
N ARG A 84 -10.70 -10.49 4.27
CA ARG A 84 -11.67 -11.59 4.41
C ARG A 84 -11.89 -11.98 5.87
N SER A 85 -10.82 -12.18 6.64
CA SER A 85 -10.91 -12.56 8.04
C SER A 85 -11.54 -11.48 8.93
N ALA A 86 -11.39 -10.21 8.53
CA ALA A 86 -11.98 -9.05 9.20
C ALA A 86 -13.45 -8.79 8.81
N GLY A 87 -14.08 -9.65 7.99
CA GLY A 87 -15.46 -9.47 7.56
C GLY A 87 -15.66 -8.39 6.47
N MET A 88 -14.57 -7.95 5.82
CA MET A 88 -14.56 -6.90 4.80
C MET A 88 -14.48 -7.47 3.37
N SER A 89 -15.06 -8.66 3.15
CA SER A 89 -15.00 -9.36 1.85
C SER A 89 -15.64 -8.57 0.71
N GLU A 90 -16.65 -7.75 1.01
CA GLU A 90 -17.32 -6.91 0.02
C GLU A 90 -16.40 -5.87 -0.61
N ASP A 91 -15.41 -5.40 0.13
CA ASP A 91 -14.44 -4.43 -0.36
C ASP A 91 -13.50 -5.02 -1.43
N LEU A 92 -13.33 -6.35 -1.44
CA LEU A 92 -12.39 -7.03 -2.34
C LEU A 92 -12.76 -6.88 -3.82
N GLN A 93 -14.01 -6.64 -4.16
CA GLN A 93 -14.46 -6.40 -5.53
C GLN A 93 -13.82 -5.14 -6.16
N TYR A 94 -13.35 -4.21 -5.32
CA TYR A 94 -12.76 -2.95 -5.76
C TYR A 94 -11.24 -3.05 -5.97
N TYR A 95 -10.58 -4.15 -5.60
CA TYR A 95 -9.13 -4.32 -5.80
C TYR A 95 -8.83 -5.14 -7.05
N LYS A 96 -8.02 -4.54 -7.95
CA LYS A 96 -7.52 -5.15 -9.18
C LYS A 96 -5.99 -5.02 -9.21
N TRP A 97 -5.34 -5.63 -8.22
CA TRP A 97 -3.91 -5.51 -7.96
C TRP A 97 -3.06 -5.59 -9.22
N GLN A 98 -2.30 -4.53 -9.49
CA GLN A 98 -1.33 -4.47 -10.57
C GLN A 98 -0.03 -3.87 -10.05
N PHE A 99 1.09 -4.46 -10.43
CA PHE A 99 2.42 -4.04 -10.00
C PHE A 99 3.30 -3.85 -11.23
N ASN A 100 3.66 -2.62 -11.54
CA ASN A 100 4.48 -2.28 -12.68
C ASN A 100 5.75 -1.56 -12.26
N LEU A 101 6.89 -1.99 -12.84
CA LEU A 101 8.16 -1.28 -12.73
C LEU A 101 8.33 -0.42 -13.99
N VAL A 102 8.55 0.87 -13.80
CA VAL A 102 8.65 1.89 -14.86
C VAL A 102 10.07 2.44 -14.92
N GLN A 103 10.58 2.63 -16.14
CA GLN A 103 11.85 3.30 -16.40
C GLN A 103 11.75 4.78 -16.03
N ASN A 104 12.11 5.11 -14.80
CA ASN A 104 12.19 6.45 -14.30
C ASN A 104 13.26 6.50 -13.20
N ASN A 105 14.14 7.50 -13.25
CA ASN A 105 15.23 7.66 -12.28
C ASN A 105 14.79 8.33 -10.98
N GLN A 106 13.56 8.83 -10.90
CA GLN A 106 13.00 9.38 -9.68
C GLN A 106 12.92 8.30 -8.60
N VAL A 107 13.19 8.69 -7.37
CA VAL A 107 13.01 7.81 -6.20
C VAL A 107 11.55 7.90 -5.79
N ASN A 108 10.69 7.09 -6.42
CA ASN A 108 9.26 7.13 -6.15
C ASN A 108 8.56 5.78 -6.37
N ALA A 109 7.43 5.61 -5.70
CA ALA A 109 6.38 4.64 -5.96
C ALA A 109 5.04 5.30 -5.64
N TRP A 110 3.95 4.79 -6.18
CA TRP A 110 2.62 5.27 -5.87
C TRP A 110 1.58 4.19 -6.14
N CYS A 111 0.46 4.28 -5.42
CA CYS A 111 -0.69 3.42 -5.59
C CYS A 111 -1.96 4.24 -5.82
N MET A 112 -2.61 4.05 -6.94
CA MET A 112 -3.95 4.57 -7.15
C MET A 112 -5.00 3.65 -6.52
N PRO A 113 -6.20 4.17 -6.18
CA PRO A 113 -7.32 3.36 -5.73
C PRO A 113 -7.56 2.14 -6.63
N GLY A 114 -7.89 1.02 -6.02
CA GLY A 114 -8.02 -0.25 -6.73
C GLY A 114 -6.75 -1.10 -6.74
N GLY A 115 -5.65 -0.62 -6.12
CA GLY A 115 -4.39 -1.36 -6.06
C GLY A 115 -3.60 -1.32 -7.36
N LEU A 116 -3.66 -0.20 -8.08
CA LEU A 116 -2.93 0.06 -9.32
C LEU A 116 -1.60 0.72 -8.98
N ILE A 117 -0.52 -0.05 -8.92
CA ILE A 117 0.77 0.34 -8.35
C ILE A 117 1.83 0.46 -9.43
N CYS A 118 2.58 1.57 -9.37
CA CYS A 118 3.80 1.77 -10.13
C CYS A 118 4.98 2.02 -9.19
N VAL A 119 6.09 1.36 -9.50
CA VAL A 119 7.40 1.55 -8.87
C VAL A 119 8.34 2.12 -9.92
N TYR A 120 9.11 3.12 -9.56
CA TYR A 120 10.14 3.66 -10.45
C TYR A 120 11.50 2.98 -10.19
N GLU A 121 12.26 2.73 -11.24
CA GLU A 121 13.56 2.06 -11.11
C GLU A 121 14.51 2.79 -10.15
N GLY A 122 14.43 4.13 -10.06
CA GLY A 122 15.23 4.93 -9.15
C GLY A 122 15.00 4.65 -7.67
N LEU A 123 13.89 4.00 -7.30
CA LEU A 123 13.62 3.60 -5.91
C LEU A 123 14.45 2.37 -5.49
N LEU A 124 14.73 1.44 -6.41
CA LEU A 124 15.33 0.15 -6.08
C LEU A 124 16.71 0.25 -5.42
N PRO A 125 17.62 1.15 -5.84
CA PRO A 125 18.90 1.34 -5.15
C PRO A 125 18.75 1.85 -3.72
N VAL A 126 17.61 2.43 -3.35
CA VAL A 126 17.34 2.93 -1.99
C VAL A 126 16.74 1.84 -1.11
N THR A 127 15.84 1.06 -1.65
CA THR A 127 15.26 -0.08 -0.93
C THR A 127 16.28 -1.18 -0.69
N GLN A 128 17.19 -1.42 -1.65
CA GLN A 128 18.29 -2.39 -1.59
C GLN A 128 17.89 -3.87 -1.51
N ASN A 129 16.71 -4.18 -0.97
CA ASN A 129 16.21 -5.55 -0.79
C ASN A 129 14.68 -5.60 -0.81
N GLU A 130 14.14 -6.82 -0.90
CA GLU A 130 12.69 -7.05 -0.94
C GLU A 130 11.97 -6.60 0.32
N ALA A 131 12.56 -6.76 1.50
CA ALA A 131 11.90 -6.38 2.74
C ALA A 131 11.71 -4.85 2.83
N SER A 132 12.74 -4.06 2.47
CA SER A 132 12.60 -2.60 2.39
C SER A 132 11.63 -2.16 1.29
N LEU A 133 11.61 -2.86 0.14
CA LEU A 133 10.60 -2.62 -0.91
C LEU A 133 9.19 -2.93 -0.41
N ALA A 134 9.03 -3.99 0.39
CA ALA A 134 7.75 -4.34 0.99
C ALA A 134 7.25 -3.30 2.00
N ILE A 135 8.13 -2.61 2.71
CA ILE A 135 7.76 -1.47 3.57
C ILE A 135 7.16 -0.35 2.72
N VAL A 136 7.79 0.02 1.60
CA VAL A 136 7.25 1.06 0.71
C VAL A 136 5.94 0.63 0.08
N LEU A 137 5.88 -0.57 -0.53
CA LEU A 137 4.66 -1.05 -1.18
C LEU A 137 3.53 -1.31 -0.17
N GLY A 138 3.86 -1.72 1.05
CA GLY A 138 2.91 -1.84 2.14
C GLY A 138 2.27 -0.50 2.50
N HIS A 139 3.07 0.57 2.59
CA HIS A 139 2.61 1.93 2.79
C HIS A 139 1.69 2.41 1.64
N GLU A 140 2.07 2.18 0.40
CA GLU A 140 1.26 2.52 -0.78
C GLU A 140 -0.08 1.75 -0.81
N ILE A 141 -0.03 0.46 -0.52
CA ILE A 141 -1.23 -0.38 -0.40
C ILE A 141 -2.12 0.09 0.76
N ALA A 142 -1.52 0.53 1.86
CA ALA A 142 -2.27 1.06 3.01
C ALA A 142 -3.07 2.32 2.64
N HIS A 143 -2.53 3.23 1.83
CA HIS A 143 -3.30 4.37 1.30
C HIS A 143 -4.54 3.93 0.53
N ALA A 144 -4.43 2.89 -0.31
CA ALA A 144 -5.56 2.36 -1.06
C ALA A 144 -6.59 1.66 -0.15
N VAL A 145 -6.12 0.85 0.80
CA VAL A 145 -6.98 0.08 1.73
C VAL A 145 -7.68 0.99 2.72
N ALA A 146 -6.99 2.01 3.23
CA ALA A 146 -7.56 3.04 4.10
C ALA A 146 -8.37 4.09 3.33
N ARG A 147 -8.52 4.00 2.01
CA ARG A 147 -9.29 4.93 1.17
C ARG A 147 -8.87 6.40 1.31
N HIS A 148 -7.60 6.67 1.58
CA HIS A 148 -7.11 8.03 1.81
C HIS A 148 -7.38 8.96 0.63
N SER A 149 -7.31 8.43 -0.60
CA SER A 149 -7.65 9.21 -1.82
C SER A 149 -9.12 9.62 -1.86
N ALA A 150 -10.04 8.72 -1.50
CA ALA A 150 -11.47 9.00 -1.44
C ALA A 150 -11.79 10.00 -0.33
N GLU A 151 -11.12 9.90 0.80
CA GLU A 151 -11.26 10.83 1.93
C GLU A 151 -10.74 12.23 1.57
N GLN A 152 -9.57 12.30 0.93
CA GLN A 152 -9.01 13.57 0.46
C GLN A 152 -9.89 14.23 -0.60
N MET A 153 -10.39 13.45 -1.58
CA MET A 153 -11.36 13.93 -2.57
C MET A 153 -12.62 14.45 -1.89
N SER A 154 -13.18 13.70 -0.95
CA SER A 154 -14.37 14.10 -0.19
C SER A 154 -14.14 15.39 0.61
N THR A 155 -12.95 15.56 1.18
CA THR A 155 -12.58 16.77 1.92
C THR A 155 -12.52 17.99 0.99
N GLN A 156 -11.89 17.86 -0.18
CA GLN A 156 -11.83 18.94 -1.16
C GLN A 156 -13.23 19.30 -1.69
N MET A 157 -14.07 18.32 -1.96
CA MET A 157 -15.47 18.53 -2.36
C MET A 157 -16.27 19.25 -1.26
N LYS A 158 -16.13 18.84 0.01
CA LYS A 158 -16.80 19.51 1.14
C LYS A 158 -16.36 20.97 1.28
N GLN A 159 -15.08 21.24 1.11
CA GLN A 159 -14.55 22.63 1.15
C GLN A 159 -15.14 23.47 0.04
N GLN A 160 -15.17 22.97 -1.20
CA GLN A 160 -15.71 23.70 -2.35
C GLN A 160 -17.23 23.93 -2.23
N TYR A 161 -18.00 22.89 -1.89
CA TYR A 161 -19.45 23.01 -1.74
C TYR A 161 -19.83 23.77 -0.47
N GLY A 162 -19.08 23.67 0.62
CA GLY A 162 -19.27 24.45 1.84
C GLY A 162 -19.10 25.95 1.61
N LEU A 163 -18.12 26.35 0.78
CA LEU A 163 -17.97 27.75 0.34
C LEU A 163 -19.14 28.22 -0.52
N GLN A 164 -19.68 27.36 -1.39
CA GLN A 164 -20.87 27.69 -2.22
C GLN A 164 -22.15 27.76 -1.40
N ILE A 165 -22.33 26.90 -0.39
CA ILE A 165 -23.48 26.95 0.52
C ILE A 165 -23.44 28.22 1.37
N GLY A 166 -22.25 28.68 1.79
CA GLY A 166 -22.07 29.96 2.49
C GLY A 166 -22.44 31.18 1.66
N THR A 167 -22.39 31.07 0.32
CA THR A 167 -22.76 32.17 -0.63
C THR A 167 -24.14 31.99 -1.24
N ALA A 168 -24.75 30.78 -1.18
CA ALA A 168 -26.02 30.45 -1.82
C ALA A 168 -27.05 29.89 -0.80
N ILE A 169 -27.41 30.67 0.22
CA ILE A 169 -28.56 30.35 1.12
C ILE A 169 -29.93 30.49 0.38
N ALA A 170 -29.97 30.44 -0.93
CA ALA A 170 -31.21 30.65 -1.70
C ALA A 170 -31.49 29.65 -2.86
N GLY A 171 -30.81 28.54 -2.96
CA GLY A 171 -31.10 27.59 -4.04
C GLY A 171 -30.97 26.15 -3.60
N ALA A 172 -32.08 25.41 -3.66
CA ALA A 172 -32.13 23.98 -3.40
C ALA A 172 -31.11 23.24 -4.27
N VAL A 173 -29.96 22.84 -3.71
CA VAL A 173 -29.04 21.93 -4.37
C VAL A 173 -29.26 20.54 -3.80
N GLY A 174 -30.00 19.73 -4.58
CA GLY A 174 -30.04 18.28 -4.36
C GLY A 174 -28.64 17.70 -4.61
N VAL A 175 -27.90 17.43 -3.57
CA VAL A 175 -26.56 16.82 -3.68
C VAL A 175 -26.72 15.31 -3.73
N GLY A 176 -27.13 14.77 -4.89
CA GLY A 176 -26.81 13.42 -5.31
C GLY A 176 -25.67 13.52 -6.32
N ALA A 177 -24.45 13.38 -5.87
CA ALA A 177 -23.32 13.35 -6.80
C ALA A 177 -23.42 12.04 -7.60
N THR A 178 -23.69 12.14 -8.91
CA THR A 178 -23.63 10.99 -9.83
C THR A 178 -22.17 10.78 -10.25
N ALA A 179 -21.81 9.55 -10.68
CA ALA A 179 -20.47 9.25 -11.20
C ALA A 179 -20.00 10.27 -12.25
N GLN A 180 -20.95 10.76 -13.07
CA GLN A 180 -20.67 11.79 -14.08
C GLN A 180 -20.29 13.13 -13.42
N SER A 181 -20.95 13.55 -12.34
CA SER A 181 -20.66 14.81 -11.64
C SER A 181 -19.31 14.75 -10.92
N ILE A 182 -18.93 13.60 -10.40
CA ILE A 182 -17.62 13.38 -9.78
C ILE A 182 -16.50 13.44 -10.82
N GLY A 183 -16.70 12.83 -11.99
CA GLY A 183 -15.76 12.91 -13.11
C GLY A 183 -15.58 14.35 -13.60
N GLN A 184 -16.66 15.11 -13.77
CA GLN A 184 -16.62 16.52 -14.14
C GLN A 184 -15.93 17.39 -13.07
N TRP A 185 -16.21 17.13 -11.79
CA TRP A 185 -15.53 17.81 -10.68
C TRP A 185 -14.02 17.53 -10.73
N ALA A 186 -13.62 16.28 -10.86
CA ALA A 186 -12.21 15.90 -10.91
C ALA A 186 -11.47 16.57 -12.08
N LEU A 187 -12.12 16.67 -13.25
CA LEU A 187 -11.57 17.38 -14.41
C LEU A 187 -11.45 18.87 -14.13
N SER A 188 -12.49 19.52 -13.55
CA SER A 188 -12.48 20.95 -13.23
C SER A 188 -11.41 21.33 -12.22
N GLN A 189 -11.08 20.43 -11.28
CA GLN A 189 -10.04 20.63 -10.27
C GLN A 189 -8.67 20.12 -10.71
N GLN A 190 -8.53 19.56 -11.92
CA GLN A 190 -7.32 18.86 -12.38
C GLN A 190 -6.87 17.77 -11.36
N PHE A 191 -7.86 17.13 -10.74
CA PHE A 191 -7.61 16.11 -9.71
C PHE A 191 -6.87 14.91 -10.29
N ASN A 192 -5.71 14.58 -9.71
CA ASN A 192 -4.88 13.47 -10.15
C ASN A 192 -4.41 12.63 -8.95
N PHE A 193 -4.79 11.37 -8.95
CA PHE A 193 -4.42 10.44 -7.86
C PHE A 193 -2.90 10.28 -7.72
N LYS A 194 -2.15 10.28 -8.80
CA LYS A 194 -0.69 10.13 -8.78
C LYS A 194 0.01 11.28 -8.02
N ASN A 195 -0.53 12.49 -8.09
CA ASN A 195 0.07 13.69 -7.51
C ASN A 195 -0.61 14.11 -6.20
N LEU A 196 -1.40 13.22 -5.61
CA LEU A 196 -2.17 13.53 -4.41
C LEU A 196 -1.25 13.58 -3.19
N LYS A 197 -1.28 14.72 -2.48
CA LYS A 197 -0.58 14.88 -1.21
C LYS A 197 -1.51 14.56 -0.06
N TYR A 198 -1.06 13.69 0.82
CA TYR A 198 -1.83 13.25 1.97
C TYR A 198 -1.55 14.11 3.21
N SER A 199 -2.49 14.12 4.15
CA SER A 199 -2.28 14.74 5.45
C SER A 199 -1.29 13.93 6.29
N ARG A 200 -0.64 14.56 7.28
CA ARG A 200 0.26 13.85 8.22
C ARG A 200 -0.43 12.67 8.93
N ASN A 201 -1.72 12.79 9.20
CA ASN A 201 -2.49 11.70 9.82
C ASN A 201 -2.66 10.51 8.85
N HIS A 202 -2.92 10.78 7.56
CA HIS A 202 -2.97 9.74 6.54
C HIS A 202 -1.63 9.04 6.38
N GLU A 203 -0.53 9.80 6.38
CA GLU A 203 0.83 9.25 6.32
C GLU A 203 1.13 8.35 7.52
N SER A 204 0.83 8.82 8.72
CA SER A 204 1.01 8.06 9.95
C SER A 204 0.17 6.78 9.96
N GLU A 205 -1.08 6.84 9.50
CA GLU A 205 -1.96 5.67 9.38
C GLU A 205 -1.45 4.70 8.30
N ALA A 206 -0.97 5.21 7.17
CA ALA A 206 -0.39 4.39 6.11
C ALA A 206 0.90 3.69 6.56
N ASP A 207 1.73 4.33 7.36
CA ASP A 207 2.91 3.70 7.96
C ASP A 207 2.54 2.58 8.92
N HIS A 208 1.57 2.81 9.79
CA HIS A 208 1.11 1.82 10.76
C HIS A 208 0.56 0.58 10.04
N LEU A 209 -0.40 0.79 9.12
CA LEU A 209 -1.00 -0.29 8.34
C LEU A 209 0.04 -1.00 7.46
N GLY A 210 0.87 -0.23 6.76
CA GLY A 210 1.88 -0.75 5.84
C GLY A 210 2.93 -1.62 6.52
N LEU A 211 3.34 -1.25 7.74
CA LEU A 211 4.24 -2.03 8.57
C LEU A 211 3.63 -3.40 8.90
N ILE A 212 2.34 -3.42 9.28
CA ILE A 212 1.59 -4.65 9.58
C ILE A 212 1.40 -5.48 8.31
N PHE A 213 1.07 -4.87 7.17
CA PHE A 213 0.90 -5.58 5.90
C PHE A 213 2.20 -6.23 5.42
N ALA A 214 3.34 -5.56 5.59
CA ALA A 214 4.65 -6.13 5.30
C ALA A 214 4.93 -7.36 6.17
N ALA A 215 4.64 -7.26 7.48
CA ALA A 215 4.78 -8.36 8.42
C ALA A 215 3.88 -9.56 8.06
N MET A 216 2.60 -9.32 7.78
CA MET A 216 1.64 -10.34 7.32
C MET A 216 2.09 -11.03 6.03
N ALA A 217 2.76 -10.29 5.13
CA ALA A 217 3.33 -10.84 3.89
C ALA A 217 4.63 -11.62 4.12
N GLY A 218 5.10 -11.74 5.37
CA GLY A 218 6.31 -12.48 5.76
C GLY A 218 7.60 -11.71 5.47
N TYR A 219 7.54 -10.37 5.39
CA TYR A 219 8.72 -9.51 5.36
C TYR A 219 9.01 -8.96 6.76
N ASP A 220 10.29 -8.98 7.15
CA ASP A 220 10.70 -8.47 8.46
C ASP A 220 10.39 -6.97 8.59
N PRO A 221 9.47 -6.56 9.47
CA PRO A 221 9.11 -5.16 9.63
C PRO A 221 10.24 -4.32 10.24
N GLN A 222 11.22 -4.93 10.92
CA GLN A 222 12.32 -4.23 11.58
C GLN A 222 13.19 -3.44 10.60
N VAL A 223 13.22 -3.83 9.33
CA VAL A 223 13.97 -3.10 8.29
C VAL A 223 13.42 -1.70 8.03
N ALA A 224 12.17 -1.41 8.44
CA ALA A 224 11.54 -0.11 8.21
C ALA A 224 12.34 1.05 8.83
N VAL A 225 12.84 0.88 10.05
CA VAL A 225 13.64 1.92 10.73
C VAL A 225 14.88 2.29 9.92
N SER A 226 15.68 1.29 9.53
CA SER A 226 16.90 1.52 8.75
C SER A 226 16.59 2.03 7.33
N PHE A 227 15.49 1.61 6.74
CA PHE A 227 15.04 2.12 5.43
C PHE A 227 14.71 3.62 5.51
N TRP A 228 13.88 4.06 6.46
CA TRP A 228 13.53 5.47 6.59
C TRP A 228 14.71 6.35 7.02
N GLN A 229 15.66 5.82 7.79
CA GLN A 229 16.94 6.51 8.07
C GLN A 229 17.75 6.74 6.78
N ARG A 230 17.84 5.74 5.89
CA ARG A 230 18.50 5.90 4.58
C ARG A 230 17.78 6.91 3.69
N MET A 231 16.44 6.89 3.70
CA MET A 231 15.62 7.86 2.96
C MET A 231 15.91 9.30 3.44
N ALA A 232 15.90 9.53 4.75
CA ALA A 232 16.17 10.83 5.34
C ALA A 232 17.58 11.34 5.00
N ALA A 233 18.60 10.45 5.06
CA ALA A 233 19.98 10.80 4.73
C ALA A 233 20.16 11.19 3.24
N LYS A 234 19.42 10.58 2.32
CA LYS A 234 19.47 10.93 0.90
C LYS A 234 18.84 12.28 0.58
N ASN A 235 17.88 12.71 1.38
CA ASN A 235 17.12 13.93 1.11
C ASN A 235 17.93 15.23 1.28
N GLY A 236 19.00 15.20 2.06
CA GLY A 236 19.90 16.34 2.20
C GLY A 236 20.68 16.73 0.94
N ASN A 237 20.67 15.87 -0.11
CA ASN A 237 21.57 16.00 -1.27
C ASN A 237 20.90 15.96 -2.65
N SER A 238 19.58 15.81 -2.79
CA SER A 238 18.96 15.74 -4.13
C SER A 238 17.54 16.30 -4.20
N GLN A 239 17.30 17.18 -5.18
CA GLN A 239 15.96 17.68 -5.57
C GLN A 239 15.10 16.63 -6.29
N GLN A 240 15.53 15.37 -6.39
CA GLN A 240 14.86 14.32 -7.18
C GLN A 240 14.19 13.22 -6.34
N ASN A 241 14.03 13.46 -5.04
CA ASN A 241 13.38 12.46 -4.17
C ASN A 241 11.90 12.79 -3.96
N ASP A 242 11.06 12.43 -4.93
CA ASP A 242 9.63 12.71 -4.90
C ASP A 242 8.93 11.92 -3.79
N LEU A 243 9.37 10.67 -3.52
CA LEU A 243 8.80 9.88 -2.43
C LEU A 243 8.92 10.61 -1.08
N TYR A 244 10.00 11.34 -0.86
CA TYR A 244 10.17 12.12 0.36
C TYR A 244 9.31 13.40 0.35
N SER A 245 9.14 14.05 -0.80
CA SER A 245 8.32 15.26 -0.90
C SER A 245 6.83 14.97 -0.80
N ASP A 246 6.41 13.81 -1.27
CA ASP A 246 5.02 13.34 -1.24
C ASP A 246 4.69 12.70 0.11
N HIS A 247 5.67 12.01 0.73
CA HIS A 247 5.58 11.30 2.02
C HIS A 247 6.70 11.75 2.96
N PRO A 248 6.60 12.91 3.61
CA PRO A 248 7.67 13.46 4.44
C PRO A 248 8.13 12.49 5.53
N SER A 249 9.45 12.25 5.58
CA SER A 249 10.07 11.43 6.62
C SER A 249 10.81 12.34 7.60
N ASP A 250 10.35 12.38 8.83
CA ASP A 250 10.99 13.08 9.92
C ASP A 250 11.32 12.14 11.09
N ALA A 251 11.97 12.66 12.12
CA ALA A 251 12.27 11.89 13.31
C ALA A 251 11.02 11.34 13.99
N THR A 252 9.88 12.02 13.85
CA THR A 252 8.57 11.62 14.39
C THR A 252 8.10 10.34 13.73
N ARG A 253 8.21 10.23 12.40
CA ARG A 253 7.86 9.02 11.63
C ARG A 253 8.64 7.80 12.10
N ILE A 254 9.97 7.93 12.22
CA ILE A 254 10.83 6.85 12.69
C ILE A 254 10.46 6.41 14.11
N LYS A 255 10.19 7.38 15.00
CA LYS A 255 9.75 7.09 16.37
C LYS A 255 8.42 6.32 16.39
N GLN A 256 7.43 6.77 15.63
CA GLN A 256 6.13 6.09 15.53
C GLN A 256 6.27 4.66 14.99
N ILE A 257 7.08 4.43 13.97
CA ILE A 257 7.38 3.08 13.46
C ILE A 257 7.98 2.19 14.56
N GLN A 258 8.87 2.73 15.39
CA GLN A 258 9.43 2.00 16.53
C GLN A 258 8.37 1.67 17.59
N GLU A 259 7.42 2.58 17.82
CA GLU A 259 6.30 2.37 18.76
C GLU A 259 5.34 1.28 18.28
N TRP A 260 5.08 1.16 16.96
CA TRP A 260 4.21 0.12 16.38
C TRP A 260 4.92 -1.21 16.13
N MET A 261 6.24 -1.25 16.21
CA MET A 261 7.01 -2.46 15.93
C MET A 261 6.58 -3.69 16.75
N PRO A 262 6.31 -3.59 18.08
CA PRO A 262 5.83 -4.75 18.84
C PRO A 262 4.48 -5.29 18.35
N GLU A 263 3.61 -4.44 17.81
CA GLU A 263 2.35 -4.86 17.22
C GLU A 263 2.61 -5.56 15.87
N ALA A 264 3.39 -4.96 14.99
CA ALA A 264 3.70 -5.51 13.68
C ALA A 264 4.36 -6.90 13.77
N LEU A 265 5.25 -7.09 14.75
CA LEU A 265 5.92 -8.36 14.97
C LEU A 265 4.97 -9.51 15.36
N ARG A 266 3.77 -9.24 15.88
CA ARG A 266 2.74 -10.27 16.14
C ARG A 266 2.19 -10.89 14.85
N TYR A 267 2.27 -10.15 13.74
CA TYR A 267 1.82 -10.59 12.41
C TYR A 267 2.97 -11.19 11.58
N TYR A 268 4.21 -11.08 12.06
CA TYR A 268 5.37 -11.56 11.32
C TYR A 268 5.66 -13.03 11.66
N THR A 269 5.64 -13.87 10.63
CA THR A 269 6.13 -15.24 10.72
C THR A 269 7.39 -15.33 9.85
N PRO A 270 8.58 -15.51 10.45
CA PRO A 270 9.80 -15.69 9.68
C PRO A 270 9.67 -16.86 8.70
N PRO A 271 10.22 -16.77 7.49
CA PRO A 271 10.28 -17.92 6.59
C PRO A 271 10.97 -19.07 7.30
N THR A 272 10.34 -20.23 7.32
CA THR A 272 10.93 -21.44 7.89
C THR A 272 12.17 -21.77 7.07
N THR A 273 13.36 -21.59 7.65
CA THR A 273 14.60 -22.02 7.02
C THR A 273 14.59 -23.55 7.06
N THR A 274 14.14 -24.17 5.98
CA THR A 274 14.33 -25.63 5.81
C THR A 274 15.83 -25.83 5.64
N THR A 275 16.51 -26.02 6.76
CA THR A 275 17.90 -26.48 6.75
C THR A 275 17.87 -27.90 6.16
N THR A 276 18.08 -28.02 4.86
CA THR A 276 18.33 -29.29 4.22
C THR A 276 19.66 -29.74 4.76
N THR A 277 19.63 -30.48 5.88
CA THR A 277 20.80 -31.20 6.40
C THR A 277 21.12 -32.27 5.38
N THR A 278 22.00 -31.93 4.44
CA THR A 278 22.61 -32.94 3.53
C THR A 278 23.45 -33.85 4.39
N THR A 279 22.84 -34.90 4.88
CA THR A 279 23.56 -36.01 5.54
C THR A 279 24.42 -36.66 4.48
N THR A 280 25.67 -36.23 4.39
CA THR A 280 26.69 -36.91 3.58
C THR A 280 26.92 -38.31 4.19
N ALA A 281 26.22 -39.27 3.67
CA ALA A 281 26.47 -40.68 4.03
C ALA A 281 27.90 -41.03 3.65
N LYS A 282 28.78 -41.08 4.64
CA LYS A 282 30.16 -41.55 4.52
C LYS A 282 30.10 -43.03 4.17
N LYS A 283 30.29 -43.35 2.88
CA LYS A 283 30.40 -44.72 2.36
C LYS A 283 31.61 -45.39 3.01
N ALA A 284 31.37 -46.28 3.97
CA ALA A 284 32.42 -47.08 4.59
C ALA A 284 32.98 -48.05 3.53
N THR A 285 34.20 -47.82 3.12
CA THR A 285 34.93 -48.72 2.23
C THR A 285 35.43 -49.89 3.06
N THR A 286 34.76 -51.04 2.96
CA THR A 286 35.19 -52.29 3.57
C THR A 286 36.37 -52.87 2.78
N THR A 287 37.57 -52.74 3.29
CA THR A 287 38.77 -53.33 2.72
C THR A 287 38.75 -54.84 3.01
N LYS A 288 38.49 -55.66 1.99
CA LYS A 288 38.56 -57.12 2.04
C LYS A 288 40.04 -57.54 2.06
N LYS A 289 40.52 -58.03 3.19
CA LYS A 289 41.86 -58.57 3.37
C LYS A 289 41.94 -59.98 2.74
N THR A 290 42.62 -60.10 1.59
CA THR A 290 42.85 -61.32 0.89
C THR A 290 44.01 -62.04 1.56
N THR A 291 43.75 -63.20 2.20
CA THR A 291 44.78 -64.03 2.81
C THR A 291 45.34 -65.01 1.74
N THR A 292 46.58 -64.74 1.34
CA THR A 292 47.29 -65.65 0.39
C THR A 292 47.86 -66.86 1.13
N LYS A 293 47.35 -68.03 0.83
CA LYS A 293 47.82 -69.29 1.38
C LYS A 293 49.06 -69.78 0.57
N LYS A 294 50.20 -69.84 1.22
CA LYS A 294 51.48 -70.30 0.65
C LYS A 294 51.54 -71.82 0.69
N THR A 295 51.49 -72.43 -0.46
CA THR A 295 51.69 -73.91 -0.59
C THR A 295 53.16 -74.21 -0.78
N THR A 296 53.73 -74.95 0.14
CA THR A 296 55.08 -75.43 0.07
C THR A 296 55.09 -76.80 -0.62
N THR A 297 55.72 -76.88 -1.78
CA THR A 297 55.96 -78.16 -2.47
C THR A 297 57.35 -78.60 -2.12
N LYS A 298 57.44 -79.82 -1.49
CA LYS A 298 58.70 -80.52 -1.21
C LYS A 298 59.05 -81.38 -2.43
N LYS A 299 60.26 -81.19 -2.89
CA LYS A 299 60.86 -82.02 -3.96
C LYS A 299 61.80 -83.09 -3.31
N LYS A 300 61.65 -84.25 -3.83
CA LYS A 300 62.65 -85.26 -3.73
C LYS A 300 63.56 -85.16 -4.93
#